data_48861ade7fdaa24547ee202c8cb08070
#
_entry.id   48861ade7fdaa24547ee202c8cb08070
#
_cell.length_a   1.000
_cell.length_b   1.000
_cell.length_c   1.000
_cell.angle_alpha   90.00
_cell.angle_beta   90.00
_cell.angle_gamma   90.00
#
_symmetry.space_group_name_H-M   'P 1'
#
loop_
_entity.id
_entity.type
_entity.pdbx_description
1 polymer ?
#
loop_
_entity_poly.entity_id
_entity_poly.type
_entity_poly.pdbx_seq_one_letter_code
_entity_poly.pdbx_strand_id
1 'polypeptide(L)'
;MTKQRRLAIKMWQEIVDKCKAGDDFYLADYKADFCKKHGLDWRANCYFCNYFDPCLKCPLDDKCGQVYCKVSTKHDVTSAEIILNALR
;
A
#
# COMPACT_ATOMS: atom_id res chain seq x y z
N MET A 1 -3.98 18.09 1.17
CA MET A 1 -3.64 16.68 1.39
C MET A 1 -3.01 16.51 2.77
N THR A 2 -3.43 15.53 3.53
CA THR A 2 -2.90 15.30 4.88
C THR A 2 -1.50 14.69 4.83
N LYS A 3 -0.73 14.85 5.93
CA LYS A 3 0.59 14.24 6.07
C LYS A 3 0.50 12.72 5.94
N GLN A 4 -0.52 12.11 6.53
CA GLN A 4 -0.72 10.66 6.49
C GLN A 4 -0.89 10.16 5.06
N ARG A 5 -1.70 10.87 4.26
CA ARG A 5 -1.92 10.49 2.87
C ARG A 5 -0.65 10.65 2.04
N ARG A 6 0.13 11.71 2.28
CA ARG A 6 1.42 11.91 1.61
C ARG A 6 2.38 10.76 1.90
N LEU A 7 2.42 10.31 3.15
CA LEU A 7 3.26 9.17 3.53
C LEU A 7 2.80 7.89 2.87
N ALA A 8 1.48 7.69 2.74
CA ALA A 8 0.95 6.54 2.03
C ALA A 8 1.34 6.56 0.56
N ILE A 9 1.25 7.71 -0.09
CA ILE A 9 1.67 7.88 -1.49
C ILE A 9 3.17 7.58 -1.62
N LYS A 10 3.99 8.10 -0.71
CA LYS A 10 5.43 7.85 -0.73
C LYS A 10 5.74 6.36 -0.59
N MET A 11 5.08 5.68 0.35
CA MET A 11 5.27 4.26 0.57
C MET A 11 4.94 3.45 -0.70
N TRP A 12 3.78 3.70 -1.29
CA TRP A 12 3.35 2.95 -2.47
C TRP A 12 4.13 3.33 -3.72
N GLN A 13 4.63 4.57 -3.83
CA GLN A 13 5.54 4.94 -4.91
C GLN A 13 6.84 4.15 -4.81
N GLU A 14 7.39 3.99 -3.61
CA GLU A 14 8.58 3.17 -3.40
C GLU A 14 8.32 1.71 -3.72
N ILE A 15 7.13 1.19 -3.36
CA ILE A 15 6.75 -0.19 -3.68
C ILE A 15 6.67 -0.38 -5.20
N VAL A 16 6.05 0.55 -5.92
CA VAL A 16 5.98 0.50 -7.38
C VAL A 16 7.39 0.48 -7.98
N ASP A 17 8.27 1.34 -7.49
CA ASP A 17 9.64 1.43 -7.98
C ASP A 17 10.41 0.12 -7.73
N LYS A 18 10.22 -0.50 -6.58
CA LYS A 18 10.83 -1.80 -6.27
C LYS A 18 10.32 -2.90 -7.19
N CYS A 19 9.02 -2.91 -7.46
CA CYS A 19 8.43 -3.88 -8.38
C CYS A 19 8.99 -3.70 -9.80
N LYS A 20 9.14 -2.46 -10.25
CA LYS A 20 9.71 -2.15 -11.57
C LYS A 20 11.17 -2.58 -11.68
N ALA A 21 11.91 -2.42 -10.59
CA ALA A 21 13.32 -2.82 -10.54
C ALA A 21 13.51 -4.33 -10.43
N GLY A 22 12.45 -5.08 -10.15
CA GLY A 22 12.53 -6.51 -9.92
C GLY A 22 13.18 -6.87 -8.58
N ASP A 23 13.16 -5.95 -7.61
CA ASP A 23 13.72 -6.20 -6.30
C ASP A 23 12.98 -7.33 -5.59
N ASP A 24 13.73 -8.18 -4.90
CA ASP A 24 13.17 -9.25 -4.09
C ASP A 24 12.93 -8.72 -2.67
N PHE A 25 11.67 -8.55 -2.30
CA PHE A 25 11.29 -8.04 -0.99
C PHE A 25 9.94 -8.62 -0.56
N TYR A 26 9.70 -8.63 0.75
CA TYR A 26 8.40 -9.01 1.30
C TYR A 26 7.57 -7.77 1.56
N LEU A 27 6.43 -7.67 0.90
CA LEU A 27 5.57 -6.49 1.00
C LEU A 27 5.18 -6.19 2.45
N ALA A 28 4.78 -7.23 3.20
CA ALA A 28 4.37 -7.05 4.60
C ALA A 28 5.50 -6.48 5.45
N ASP A 29 6.71 -6.99 5.28
CA ASP A 29 7.88 -6.52 6.01
C ASP A 29 8.23 -5.08 5.64
N TYR A 30 8.20 -4.77 4.36
CA TYR A 30 8.48 -3.41 3.89
C TYR A 30 7.49 -2.41 4.46
N LYS A 31 6.20 -2.74 4.43
CA LYS A 31 5.15 -1.86 4.97
C LYS A 31 5.30 -1.68 6.48
N ALA A 32 5.60 -2.76 7.20
CA ALA A 32 5.81 -2.69 8.64
C ALA A 32 7.01 -1.80 8.98
N ASP A 33 8.11 -1.95 8.27
CA ASP A 33 9.31 -1.14 8.47
C ASP A 33 9.04 0.34 8.17
N PHE A 34 8.31 0.62 7.09
CA PHE A 34 7.95 1.98 6.73
C PHE A 34 7.10 2.64 7.83
N CYS A 35 6.08 1.92 8.31
CA CYS A 35 5.21 2.44 9.37
C CYS A 35 6.00 2.69 10.65
N LYS A 36 6.89 1.77 11.03
CA LYS A 36 7.73 1.89 12.21
C LYS A 36 8.68 3.10 12.08
N LYS A 37 9.29 3.27 10.93
CA LYS A 37 10.23 4.36 10.66
C LYS A 37 9.56 5.73 10.79
N HIS A 38 8.31 5.83 10.36
CA HIS A 38 7.57 7.09 10.36
C HIS A 38 6.59 7.25 11.53
N GLY A 39 6.61 6.30 12.49
CA GLY A 39 5.73 6.37 13.65
C GLY A 39 4.26 6.22 13.33
N LEU A 40 3.93 5.42 12.32
CA LEU A 40 2.56 5.19 11.86
C LEU A 40 1.98 3.95 12.53
N ASP A 41 0.72 4.03 12.97
CA ASP A 41 0.01 2.93 13.60
C ASP A 41 -1.20 2.49 12.77
N TRP A 42 -1.07 2.53 11.46
CA TRP A 42 -2.13 2.15 10.54
C TRP A 42 -2.54 0.69 10.74
N ARG A 43 -3.86 0.44 10.73
CA ARG A 43 -4.41 -0.90 10.81
C ARG A 43 -3.89 -1.72 9.61
N ALA A 44 -3.34 -2.91 9.90
CA ALA A 44 -2.74 -3.77 8.88
C ALA A 44 -1.65 -3.07 8.05
N ASN A 45 -1.01 -2.04 8.62
CA ASN A 45 -0.01 -1.21 7.95
C ASN A 45 -0.53 -0.62 6.64
N CYS A 46 -1.82 -0.30 6.59
CA CYS A 46 -2.48 0.17 5.38
C CYS A 46 -3.29 1.44 5.66
N TYR A 47 -2.99 2.50 4.92
CA TYR A 47 -3.70 3.76 5.03
C TYR A 47 -5.21 3.56 4.84
N PHE A 48 -5.61 2.77 3.84
CA PHE A 48 -7.03 2.57 3.54
C PHE A 48 -7.76 1.92 4.71
N CYS A 49 -7.17 0.89 5.34
CA CYS A 49 -7.79 0.22 6.47
C CYS A 49 -7.96 1.13 7.67
N ASN A 50 -7.09 2.14 7.80
CA ASN A 50 -7.14 3.06 8.93
C ASN A 50 -8.20 4.15 8.78
N TYR A 51 -8.46 4.60 7.55
CA TYR A 51 -9.32 5.76 7.29
C TYR A 51 -10.65 5.43 6.62
N PHE A 52 -10.84 4.23 6.12
CA PHE A 52 -12.06 3.82 5.45
C PHE A 52 -12.71 2.64 6.20
N ASP A 53 -13.51 2.98 7.21
CA ASP A 53 -14.25 2.01 7.99
C ASP A 53 -15.73 2.41 7.95
N PRO A 54 -16.64 1.57 7.43
CA PRO A 54 -16.40 0.19 6.98
C PRO A 54 -15.70 0.09 5.62
N CYS A 55 -15.20 -1.10 5.32
CA CYS A 55 -14.48 -1.38 4.07
C CYS A 55 -15.28 -1.01 2.82
N LEU A 56 -16.61 -1.01 2.91
CA LEU A 56 -17.49 -0.64 1.79
C LEU A 56 -17.24 0.77 1.26
N LYS A 57 -16.63 1.63 2.06
CA LYS A 57 -16.27 2.99 1.65
C LYS A 57 -14.86 3.11 1.14
N CYS A 58 -14.08 2.04 1.23
CA CYS A 58 -12.69 2.02 0.78
C CYS A 58 -12.62 1.96 -0.76
N PRO A 59 -11.78 2.79 -1.40
CA PRO A 59 -11.60 2.73 -2.86
C PRO A 59 -11.17 1.36 -3.39
N LEU A 60 -10.62 0.51 -2.52
CA LEU A 60 -10.14 -0.82 -2.90
C LEU A 60 -11.09 -1.95 -2.45
N ASP A 61 -12.30 -1.64 -2.01
CA ASP A 61 -13.19 -2.61 -1.36
C ASP A 61 -13.30 -3.93 -2.12
N ASP A 62 -13.65 -3.88 -3.41
CA ASP A 62 -13.85 -5.06 -4.23
C ASP A 62 -12.56 -5.67 -4.78
N LYS A 63 -11.43 -4.99 -4.62
CA LYS A 63 -10.15 -5.39 -5.22
C LYS A 63 -9.06 -5.64 -4.18
N CYS A 64 -9.31 -5.30 -2.92
CA CYS A 64 -8.28 -5.28 -1.88
C CYS A 64 -7.48 -6.58 -1.79
N GLY A 65 -8.16 -7.72 -1.61
CA GLY A 65 -7.50 -9.01 -1.52
C GLY A 65 -6.77 -9.40 -2.79
N GLN A 66 -7.39 -9.17 -3.94
CA GLN A 66 -6.83 -9.54 -5.24
C GLN A 66 -5.58 -8.72 -5.56
N VAL A 67 -5.69 -7.39 -5.42
CA VAL A 67 -4.58 -6.49 -5.73
C VAL A 67 -3.43 -6.69 -4.76
N TYR A 68 -3.73 -6.75 -3.47
CA TYR A 68 -2.71 -6.95 -2.44
C TYR A 68 -1.97 -8.28 -2.61
N CYS A 69 -2.71 -9.35 -2.86
CA CYS A 69 -2.09 -10.67 -3.05
C CYS A 69 -1.16 -10.68 -4.26
N LYS A 70 -1.54 -10.04 -5.35
CA LYS A 70 -0.68 -9.95 -6.53
C LYS A 70 0.60 -9.21 -6.23
N VAL A 71 0.54 -8.08 -5.53
CA VAL A 71 1.72 -7.33 -5.17
C VAL A 71 2.62 -8.14 -4.24
N SER A 72 2.03 -8.79 -3.21
CA SER A 72 2.83 -9.50 -2.21
C SER A 72 3.45 -10.80 -2.73
N THR A 73 2.80 -11.46 -3.70
CA THR A 73 3.28 -12.76 -4.20
C THR A 73 4.04 -12.68 -5.51
N LYS A 74 3.70 -11.71 -6.36
CA LYS A 74 4.26 -11.62 -7.71
C LYS A 74 4.97 -10.30 -7.97
N HIS A 75 4.98 -9.39 -7.00
CA HIS A 75 5.53 -8.03 -7.15
C HIS A 75 4.96 -7.36 -8.41
N ASP A 76 3.64 -7.47 -8.58
CA ASP A 76 2.96 -7.01 -9.79
C ASP A 76 2.89 -5.49 -9.82
N VAL A 77 3.63 -4.88 -10.74
CA VAL A 77 3.68 -3.43 -10.90
C VAL A 77 2.28 -2.85 -11.15
N THR A 78 1.50 -3.49 -12.03
CA THR A 78 0.15 -3.02 -12.36
C THR A 78 -0.73 -2.96 -11.13
N SER A 79 -0.70 -4.00 -10.29
CA SER A 79 -1.48 -4.04 -9.06
C SER A 79 -1.03 -2.97 -8.07
N ALA A 80 0.28 -2.78 -7.93
CA ALA A 80 0.82 -1.73 -7.06
C ALA A 80 0.41 -0.34 -7.55
N GLU A 81 0.41 -0.11 -8.86
CA GLU A 81 -0.03 1.16 -9.45
C GLU A 81 -1.51 1.42 -9.22
N ILE A 82 -2.36 0.39 -9.22
CA ILE A 82 -3.79 0.55 -8.90
C ILE A 82 -3.93 1.13 -7.49
N ILE A 83 -3.18 0.58 -6.53
CA ILE A 83 -3.22 1.06 -5.15
C ILE A 83 -2.71 2.49 -5.07
N LEU A 84 -1.59 2.78 -5.71
CA LEU A 84 -1.01 4.12 -5.71
C LEU A 84 -1.97 5.14 -6.31
N ASN A 85 -2.59 4.82 -7.43
CA ASN A 85 -3.53 5.72 -8.10
C ASN A 85 -4.78 5.99 -7.27
N ALA A 86 -5.21 5.01 -6.46
CA ALA A 86 -6.33 5.22 -5.54
C ALA A 86 -6.00 6.22 -4.43
N LEU A 87 -4.72 6.43 -4.13
CA LEU A 87 -4.27 7.40 -3.14
C LEU A 87 -4.15 8.82 -3.69
N ARG A 88 -3.98 8.95 -4.98
CA ARG A 88 -3.80 10.25 -5.65
C ARG A 88 -5.09 10.98 -5.92
#